data_b409a4b0cfef06421041ed42cb9e5ee7
#
_entry.id   b409a4b0cfef06421041ed42cb9e5ee7
#
_cell.length_a   1.000
_cell.length_b   1.000
_cell.length_c   1.000
_cell.angle_alpha   90.00
_cell.angle_beta   90.00
_cell.angle_gamma   90.00
#
_symmetry.space_group_name_H-M   'P 1'
#
loop_
_entity.id
_entity.type
_entity.pdbx_description
1 polymer ?
#
loop_
_entity_poly.entity_id
_entity_poly.type
_entity_poly.pdbx_seq_one_letter_code
_entity_poly.pdbx_strand_id
1 'polypeptide(L)'
;MKRHESGQRFPLTVKVGSASVKIYRGKSRGYDLFTLVYYEHGERKRETFGKLENAKTRATEVATQIARGRAGLLTLSNADRESYLAAANLLSSLGIPLHAAVEEYVTARSYLIGESLVEVASKHAKRNGNVTDKRVAELVEELLAVKEADGASIRYRQSLRSHLRRFAAAFKTNIGSVTAPAIDAWLRSTGGGLRTRRNLRMSVITLFHFARDRGHLPKGDTEADQVKRPKERGGRIGFFKPAALAQLLSAAEGEIALYVALGAFTGIRSAELLRLDWSDINFDRQHITVGADKAKTATRRLVPIAPNLRDWLAPYRGSSGRVFRSEKAAARAIAFAKKLGFAWPNNVLRHSYATHRLALTADAARVALEMGTSPAMLFSNYRELADEHEAKAWFAISPRRPRNVVALRAG
;
A
#
# COMPACT_ATOMS: atom_id res chain seq x y z
N MET A 1 -85.42 4.27 -42.65
CA MET A 1 -84.66 4.52 -43.89
C MET A 1 -83.17 4.49 -43.56
N LYS A 2 -82.45 3.41 -43.91
CA LYS A 2 -80.98 3.30 -43.77
C LYS A 2 -80.40 3.94 -45.03
N ARG A 3 -79.75 5.10 -44.89
CA ARG A 3 -78.90 5.66 -45.94
C ARG A 3 -77.66 4.79 -46.12
N HIS A 4 -77.55 4.12 -47.26
CA HIS A 4 -76.39 3.44 -47.77
C HIS A 4 -75.28 4.54 -48.06
N GLU A 5 -74.21 4.61 -47.26
CA GLU A 5 -72.96 5.25 -47.68
C GLU A 5 -72.20 4.28 -48.61
N SER A 6 -72.64 4.24 -49.90
CA SER A 6 -71.96 3.51 -50.95
C SER A 6 -70.98 4.47 -51.66
N GLY A 7 -69.68 4.17 -51.62
CA GLY A 7 -68.74 4.83 -52.52
C GLY A 7 -67.25 5.00 -52.04
N GLN A 8 -66.92 4.76 -50.80
CA GLN A 8 -65.51 4.98 -50.34
C GLN A 8 -64.66 3.72 -50.58
N ARG A 9 -63.64 3.86 -51.48
CA ARG A 9 -62.67 2.76 -51.74
C ARG A 9 -61.62 2.68 -50.60
N PHE A 10 -61.35 1.45 -50.12
CA PHE A 10 -60.28 1.16 -49.14
C PHE A 10 -59.09 0.49 -49.83
N PRO A 11 -57.85 0.71 -49.35
CA PRO A 11 -57.53 1.52 -48.21
C PRO A 11 -57.75 3.02 -48.43
N LEU A 12 -58.33 3.70 -47.42
CA LEU A 12 -58.51 5.14 -47.44
C LEU A 12 -57.19 5.78 -47.04
N THR A 13 -56.68 6.71 -47.87
CA THR A 13 -55.47 7.45 -47.58
C THR A 13 -55.80 8.83 -46.99
N VAL A 14 -55.36 9.12 -45.81
CA VAL A 14 -55.41 10.47 -45.18
C VAL A 14 -54.09 11.15 -45.39
N LYS A 15 -54.08 12.34 -46.03
CA LYS A 15 -52.85 13.14 -46.27
C LYS A 15 -52.90 14.44 -45.49
N VAL A 16 -51.80 14.83 -44.89
CA VAL A 16 -51.60 16.15 -44.28
C VAL A 16 -50.18 16.60 -44.67
N GLY A 17 -50.11 17.64 -45.48
CA GLY A 17 -48.83 18.09 -46.08
C GLY A 17 -48.15 16.97 -46.88
N SER A 18 -46.91 16.65 -46.57
CA SER A 18 -46.13 15.56 -47.19
C SER A 18 -46.37 14.18 -46.56
N ALA A 19 -47.07 14.13 -45.43
CA ALA A 19 -47.33 12.86 -44.72
C ALA A 19 -48.64 12.18 -45.19
N SER A 20 -48.66 10.87 -45.25
CA SER A 20 -49.85 10.08 -45.55
C SER A 20 -49.89 8.81 -44.70
N VAL A 21 -51.11 8.49 -44.24
CA VAL A 21 -51.41 7.27 -43.49
C VAL A 21 -52.57 6.56 -44.10
N LYS A 22 -52.68 5.23 -43.93
CA LYS A 22 -53.69 4.42 -44.58
C LYS A 22 -54.64 3.77 -43.58
N ILE A 23 -55.95 3.84 -43.85
CA ILE A 23 -56.98 3.18 -43.07
C ILE A 23 -57.52 2.01 -43.94
N TYR A 24 -57.46 0.83 -43.38
CA TYR A 24 -58.00 -0.41 -44.00
C TYR A 24 -59.32 -0.76 -43.38
N ARG A 25 -60.30 -1.26 -44.23
CA ARG A 25 -61.56 -1.78 -43.75
C ARG A 25 -61.48 -3.30 -43.64
N GLY A 26 -61.91 -3.83 -42.53
CA GLY A 26 -62.09 -5.28 -42.31
C GLY A 26 -63.41 -5.57 -41.60
N LYS A 27 -63.67 -6.84 -41.33
CA LYS A 27 -64.85 -7.27 -40.55
C LYS A 27 -64.37 -8.13 -39.38
N SER A 28 -64.98 -7.93 -38.21
CA SER A 28 -64.79 -8.80 -37.06
C SER A 28 -66.14 -9.08 -36.43
N ARG A 29 -66.49 -10.35 -36.28
CA ARG A 29 -67.79 -10.81 -35.74
C ARG A 29 -68.98 -10.14 -36.35
N GLY A 30 -68.97 -9.90 -37.73
CA GLY A 30 -70.05 -9.30 -38.48
C GLY A 30 -70.11 -7.77 -38.50
N TYR A 31 -69.28 -7.08 -37.73
CA TYR A 31 -69.17 -5.61 -37.62
C TYR A 31 -68.00 -5.08 -38.44
N ASP A 32 -68.19 -3.90 -39.04
CA ASP A 32 -67.09 -3.19 -39.72
C ASP A 32 -66.02 -2.75 -38.73
N LEU A 33 -64.76 -2.94 -39.14
CA LEU A 33 -63.60 -2.59 -38.38
C LEU A 33 -62.64 -1.77 -39.25
N PHE A 34 -62.15 -0.65 -38.74
CA PHE A 34 -61.26 0.27 -39.45
C PHE A 34 -59.90 0.26 -38.80
N THR A 35 -58.87 -0.21 -39.53
CA THR A 35 -57.51 -0.30 -38.99
C THR A 35 -56.63 0.77 -39.61
N LEU A 36 -56.15 1.71 -38.78
CA LEU A 36 -55.14 2.71 -39.13
C LEU A 36 -53.79 2.00 -39.09
N VAL A 37 -52.94 2.23 -40.11
CA VAL A 37 -51.61 1.70 -40.18
C VAL A 37 -50.65 2.85 -40.50
N TYR A 38 -49.64 3.00 -39.65
CA TYR A 38 -48.58 4.00 -39.82
C TYR A 38 -47.24 3.49 -39.28
N TYR A 39 -46.16 4.23 -39.54
CA TYR A 39 -44.84 3.94 -39.02
C TYR A 39 -44.40 5.06 -38.09
N GLU A 40 -43.94 4.70 -36.89
CA GLU A 40 -43.39 5.62 -35.91
C GLU A 40 -42.02 5.07 -35.45
N HIS A 41 -40.97 5.90 -35.55
CA HIS A 41 -39.58 5.50 -35.26
C HIS A 41 -39.11 4.22 -35.96
N GLY A 42 -39.60 3.98 -37.18
CA GLY A 42 -39.27 2.77 -37.96
C GLY A 42 -40.15 1.54 -37.65
N GLU A 43 -40.95 1.57 -36.59
CA GLU A 43 -41.88 0.49 -36.22
C GLU A 43 -43.27 0.66 -36.84
N ARG A 44 -43.85 -0.44 -37.26
CA ARG A 44 -45.20 -0.47 -37.79
C ARG A 44 -46.24 -0.52 -36.67
N LYS A 45 -47.03 0.56 -36.50
CA LYS A 45 -48.13 0.68 -35.55
C LYS A 45 -49.45 0.40 -36.22
N ARG A 46 -50.39 -0.21 -35.47
CA ARG A 46 -51.75 -0.51 -35.91
C ARG A 46 -52.72 -0.13 -34.81
N GLU A 47 -53.69 0.72 -35.13
CA GLU A 47 -54.80 1.09 -34.24
C GLU A 47 -56.14 0.73 -34.91
N THR A 48 -57.09 0.17 -34.16
CA THR A 48 -58.33 -0.40 -34.70
C THR A 48 -59.51 0.32 -34.08
N PHE A 49 -60.47 0.71 -34.92
CA PHE A 49 -61.64 1.51 -34.57
C PHE A 49 -62.93 0.86 -35.13
N GLY A 50 -64.01 0.89 -34.34
CA GLY A 50 -65.36 0.40 -34.76
C GLY A 50 -66.11 1.41 -35.61
N LYS A 51 -65.66 2.69 -35.68
CA LYS A 51 -66.34 3.73 -36.51
C LYS A 51 -65.26 4.40 -37.40
N LEU A 52 -65.63 4.62 -38.67
CA LEU A 52 -64.75 5.22 -39.66
C LEU A 52 -64.34 6.63 -39.30
N GLU A 53 -65.21 7.42 -38.70
CA GLU A 53 -64.94 8.81 -38.34
C GLU A 53 -63.82 8.89 -37.27
N ASN A 54 -63.85 8.00 -36.26
CA ASN A 54 -62.80 7.93 -35.23
C ASN A 54 -61.48 7.56 -35.89
N ALA A 55 -61.43 6.64 -36.81
CA ALA A 55 -60.27 6.24 -37.56
C ALA A 55 -59.68 7.43 -38.39
N LYS A 56 -60.58 8.22 -39.03
CA LYS A 56 -60.18 9.41 -39.80
C LYS A 56 -59.57 10.51 -38.89
N THR A 57 -60.25 10.80 -37.77
CA THR A 57 -59.73 11.78 -36.79
C THR A 57 -58.30 11.42 -36.32
N ARG A 58 -58.15 10.17 -35.88
CA ARG A 58 -56.86 9.68 -35.45
C ARG A 58 -55.82 9.66 -36.58
N ALA A 59 -56.22 9.30 -37.79
CA ALA A 59 -55.37 9.32 -38.96
C ALA A 59 -54.87 10.75 -39.29
N THR A 60 -55.71 11.75 -39.12
CA THR A 60 -55.35 13.17 -39.32
C THR A 60 -54.38 13.64 -38.25
N GLU A 61 -54.58 13.28 -36.99
CA GLU A 61 -53.64 13.57 -35.91
C GLU A 61 -52.27 12.99 -36.18
N VAL A 62 -52.20 11.69 -36.47
CA VAL A 62 -50.94 11.00 -36.77
C VAL A 62 -50.25 11.58 -38.00
N ALA A 63 -51.02 11.82 -39.11
CA ALA A 63 -50.45 12.45 -40.29
C ALA A 63 -49.91 13.88 -40.00
N THR A 64 -50.57 14.65 -39.11
CA THR A 64 -50.13 15.97 -38.69
C THR A 64 -48.83 15.88 -37.88
N GLN A 65 -48.73 14.91 -36.97
CA GLN A 65 -47.51 14.69 -36.18
C GLN A 65 -46.32 14.31 -37.10
N ILE A 66 -46.54 13.40 -38.04
CA ILE A 66 -45.50 13.00 -39.01
C ILE A 66 -45.10 14.19 -39.91
N ALA A 67 -46.09 15.00 -40.35
CA ALA A 67 -45.82 16.17 -41.16
C ALA A 67 -45.02 17.24 -40.40
N ARG A 68 -45.30 17.48 -39.11
CA ARG A 68 -44.56 18.38 -38.26
C ARG A 68 -43.11 17.93 -38.06
N GLY A 69 -42.86 16.65 -37.81
CA GLY A 69 -41.52 16.09 -37.71
C GLY A 69 -40.71 16.27 -39.00
N ARG A 70 -41.30 16.06 -40.16
CA ARG A 70 -40.66 16.35 -41.48
C ARG A 70 -40.48 17.83 -41.76
N ALA A 71 -41.40 18.66 -41.35
CA ALA A 71 -41.28 20.12 -41.48
C ALA A 71 -40.12 20.66 -40.61
N GLY A 72 -39.93 20.13 -39.40
CA GLY A 72 -38.78 20.46 -38.54
C GLY A 72 -37.42 20.17 -39.22
N LEU A 73 -37.31 19.04 -39.92
CA LEU A 73 -36.10 18.72 -40.71
C LEU A 73 -35.88 19.68 -41.92
N LEU A 74 -36.97 20.17 -42.51
CA LEU A 74 -36.93 21.12 -43.66
C LEU A 74 -36.58 22.55 -43.22
N THR A 75 -36.75 22.89 -41.95
CA THR A 75 -36.40 24.22 -41.39
C THR A 75 -34.95 24.33 -40.95
N LEU A 76 -34.17 23.26 -40.99
CA LEU A 76 -32.72 23.31 -40.69
C LEU A 76 -32.00 24.21 -41.69
N SER A 77 -31.14 25.09 -41.17
CA SER A 77 -30.27 25.90 -42.02
C SER A 77 -29.27 24.99 -42.77
N ASN A 78 -28.67 25.53 -43.85
CA ASN A 78 -27.62 24.78 -44.55
C ASN A 78 -26.45 24.42 -43.60
N ALA A 79 -26.09 25.33 -42.70
CA ALA A 79 -25.06 25.08 -41.70
C ALA A 79 -25.42 23.92 -40.75
N ASP A 80 -26.69 23.82 -40.31
CA ASP A 80 -27.14 22.71 -39.44
C ASP A 80 -27.09 21.39 -40.20
N ARG A 81 -27.43 21.36 -41.45
CA ARG A 81 -27.36 20.14 -42.29
C ARG A 81 -25.95 19.69 -42.53
N GLU A 82 -25.05 20.63 -42.83
CA GLU A 82 -23.60 20.36 -42.97
C GLU A 82 -23.02 19.82 -41.68
N SER A 83 -23.33 20.45 -40.53
CA SER A 83 -22.92 19.99 -39.19
C SER A 83 -23.44 18.58 -38.89
N TYR A 84 -24.71 18.29 -39.18
CA TYR A 84 -25.28 16.96 -39.00
C TYR A 84 -24.55 15.92 -39.86
N LEU A 85 -24.35 16.19 -41.15
CA LEU A 85 -23.66 15.26 -42.06
C LEU A 85 -22.21 15.02 -41.63
N ALA A 86 -21.51 16.08 -41.23
CA ALA A 86 -20.15 15.95 -40.72
C ALA A 86 -20.08 15.11 -39.46
N ALA A 87 -20.99 15.33 -38.49
CA ALA A 87 -21.08 14.55 -37.27
C ALA A 87 -21.42 13.08 -37.54
N ALA A 88 -22.39 12.84 -38.42
CA ALA A 88 -22.77 11.47 -38.80
C ALA A 88 -21.62 10.72 -39.49
N ASN A 89 -20.88 11.41 -40.39
CA ASN A 89 -19.71 10.83 -41.05
C ASN A 89 -18.57 10.48 -40.05
N LEU A 90 -18.30 11.35 -39.07
CA LEU A 90 -17.31 11.06 -38.02
C LEU A 90 -17.70 9.83 -37.18
N LEU A 91 -18.97 9.66 -36.90
CA LEU A 91 -19.48 8.54 -36.10
C LEU A 91 -19.65 7.23 -36.88
N SER A 92 -19.65 7.30 -38.23
CA SER A 92 -19.86 6.12 -39.08
C SER A 92 -18.87 4.99 -38.83
N SER A 93 -17.61 5.33 -38.55
CA SER A 93 -16.54 4.36 -38.22
C SER A 93 -16.74 3.67 -36.85
N LEU A 94 -17.47 4.30 -35.94
CA LEU A 94 -17.74 3.78 -34.59
C LEU A 94 -19.08 3.02 -34.51
N GLY A 95 -19.94 3.15 -35.54
CA GLY A 95 -21.28 2.52 -35.53
C GLY A 95 -22.23 3.09 -34.47
N ILE A 96 -21.95 4.28 -33.93
CA ILE A 96 -22.74 4.90 -32.86
C ILE A 96 -23.72 5.92 -33.47
N PRO A 97 -25.03 5.90 -33.13
CA PRO A 97 -25.98 6.93 -33.56
C PRO A 97 -25.62 8.30 -32.97
N LEU A 98 -25.85 9.39 -33.73
CA LEU A 98 -25.49 10.74 -33.32
C LEU A 98 -26.06 11.14 -31.95
N HIS A 99 -27.34 10.80 -31.69
CA HIS A 99 -27.96 11.12 -30.38
C HIS A 99 -27.23 10.45 -29.21
N ALA A 100 -26.82 9.17 -29.36
CA ALA A 100 -26.10 8.44 -28.32
C ALA A 100 -24.73 9.06 -28.05
N ALA A 101 -23.99 9.48 -29.09
CA ALA A 101 -22.74 10.17 -28.96
C ALA A 101 -22.89 11.53 -28.25
N VAL A 102 -23.96 12.29 -28.55
CA VAL A 102 -24.25 13.57 -27.87
C VAL A 102 -24.61 13.33 -26.39
N GLU A 103 -25.38 12.29 -26.08
CA GLU A 103 -25.74 11.90 -24.70
C GLU A 103 -24.51 11.53 -23.89
N GLU A 104 -23.62 10.74 -24.46
CA GLU A 104 -22.33 10.38 -23.86
C GLU A 104 -21.47 11.62 -23.62
N TYR A 105 -21.35 12.51 -24.62
CA TYR A 105 -20.58 13.76 -24.52
C TYR A 105 -21.11 14.65 -23.39
N VAL A 106 -22.42 14.89 -23.33
CA VAL A 106 -23.05 15.73 -22.30
C VAL A 106 -22.83 15.13 -20.92
N THR A 107 -23.00 13.80 -20.79
CA THR A 107 -22.79 13.08 -19.54
C THR A 107 -21.32 13.20 -19.11
N ALA A 108 -20.37 12.92 -20.00
CA ALA A 108 -18.95 13.05 -19.69
C ALA A 108 -18.56 14.49 -19.29
N ARG A 109 -19.11 15.49 -19.99
CA ARG A 109 -18.86 16.91 -19.65
C ARG A 109 -19.42 17.31 -18.30
N SER A 110 -20.50 16.69 -17.81
CA SER A 110 -21.06 16.96 -16.49
C SER A 110 -20.13 16.56 -15.34
N TYR A 111 -19.22 15.61 -15.57
CA TYR A 111 -18.19 15.20 -14.60
C TYR A 111 -16.91 16.04 -14.67
N LEU A 112 -16.71 16.80 -15.77
CA LEU A 112 -15.46 17.53 -16.05
C LEU A 112 -15.68 19.04 -15.87
N ILE A 113 -15.21 19.61 -14.77
CA ILE A 113 -15.27 21.05 -14.50
C ILE A 113 -13.96 21.68 -14.99
N GLY A 114 -14.03 22.38 -16.13
CA GLY A 114 -12.88 23.14 -16.67
C GLY A 114 -11.81 22.33 -17.43
N GLU A 115 -11.91 20.98 -17.46
CA GLU A 115 -10.97 20.13 -18.17
C GLU A 115 -11.49 19.74 -19.57
N SER A 116 -10.56 19.52 -20.52
CA SER A 116 -10.90 18.99 -21.85
C SER A 116 -11.13 17.47 -21.78
N LEU A 117 -12.24 16.99 -22.36
CA LEU A 117 -12.52 15.55 -22.49
C LEU A 117 -11.39 14.80 -23.21
N VAL A 118 -10.84 15.40 -24.27
CA VAL A 118 -9.73 14.82 -25.04
C VAL A 118 -8.45 14.73 -24.19
N GLU A 119 -8.14 15.75 -23.39
CA GLU A 119 -6.99 15.70 -22.49
C GLU A 119 -7.13 14.65 -21.43
N VAL A 120 -8.31 14.52 -20.81
CA VAL A 120 -8.59 13.49 -19.81
C VAL A 120 -8.49 12.10 -20.43
N ALA A 121 -9.08 11.88 -21.59
CA ALA A 121 -8.97 10.62 -22.31
C ALA A 121 -7.52 10.28 -22.70
N SER A 122 -6.75 11.28 -23.17
CA SER A 122 -5.33 11.10 -23.51
C SER A 122 -4.49 10.78 -22.26
N LYS A 123 -4.71 11.49 -21.14
CA LYS A 123 -4.05 11.20 -19.86
C LYS A 123 -4.41 9.79 -19.37
N HIS A 124 -5.67 9.40 -19.49
CA HIS A 124 -6.13 8.05 -19.15
C HIS A 124 -5.47 6.97 -20.01
N ALA A 125 -5.43 7.16 -21.33
CA ALA A 125 -4.78 6.22 -22.23
C ALA A 125 -3.27 6.08 -21.97
N LYS A 126 -2.56 7.19 -21.74
CA LYS A 126 -1.13 7.20 -21.38
C LYS A 126 -0.86 6.48 -20.05
N ARG A 127 -1.78 6.60 -19.08
CA ARG A 127 -1.64 5.99 -17.76
C ARG A 127 -1.96 4.49 -17.78
N ASN A 128 -2.96 4.07 -18.55
CA ASN A 128 -3.55 2.73 -18.49
C ASN A 128 -3.31 1.89 -19.76
N GLY A 129 -2.76 2.46 -20.83
CA GLY A 129 -2.74 1.86 -22.18
C GLY A 129 -1.99 0.53 -22.32
N ASN A 130 -1.16 0.14 -21.34
CA ASN A 130 -0.40 -1.12 -21.34
C ASN A 130 -0.51 -1.87 -20.02
N VAL A 131 -1.60 -1.68 -19.27
CA VAL A 131 -1.78 -2.39 -17.99
C VAL A 131 -2.27 -3.81 -18.29
N THR A 132 -1.45 -4.81 -17.91
CA THR A 132 -1.83 -6.22 -17.96
C THR A 132 -2.29 -6.67 -16.58
N ASP A 133 -3.52 -7.12 -16.49
CA ASP A 133 -4.09 -7.55 -15.22
C ASP A 133 -3.44 -8.85 -14.73
N LYS A 134 -3.13 -8.94 -13.44
CA LYS A 134 -2.46 -10.10 -12.83
C LYS A 134 -2.97 -10.38 -11.43
N ARG A 135 -3.04 -11.65 -11.05
CA ARG A 135 -3.51 -12.07 -9.73
C ARG A 135 -2.53 -11.69 -8.63
N VAL A 136 -3.06 -11.28 -7.49
CA VAL A 136 -2.24 -10.93 -6.29
C VAL A 136 -1.30 -12.07 -5.92
N ALA A 137 -1.76 -13.32 -5.92
CA ALA A 137 -0.95 -14.47 -5.55
C ALA A 137 0.27 -14.68 -6.47
N GLU A 138 0.09 -14.52 -7.77
CA GLU A 138 1.15 -14.65 -8.76
C GLU A 138 2.20 -13.56 -8.59
N LEU A 139 1.76 -12.31 -8.40
CA LEU A 139 2.66 -11.18 -8.15
C LEU A 139 3.46 -11.34 -6.86
N VAL A 140 2.88 -11.94 -5.83
CA VAL A 140 3.60 -12.22 -4.58
C VAL A 140 4.74 -13.19 -4.80
N GLU A 141 4.52 -14.30 -5.50
CA GLU A 141 5.58 -15.28 -5.75
C GLU A 141 6.65 -14.69 -6.70
N GLU A 142 6.26 -13.91 -7.71
CA GLU A 142 7.21 -13.22 -8.59
C GLU A 142 8.08 -12.21 -7.83
N LEU A 143 7.47 -11.37 -6.98
CA LEU A 143 8.23 -10.43 -6.14
C LEU A 143 9.20 -11.15 -5.21
N LEU A 144 8.78 -12.27 -4.61
CA LEU A 144 9.65 -13.05 -3.72
C LEU A 144 10.83 -13.65 -4.46
N ALA A 145 10.63 -14.15 -5.69
CA ALA A 145 11.68 -14.66 -6.54
C ALA A 145 12.68 -13.56 -6.94
N VAL A 146 12.18 -12.38 -7.33
CA VAL A 146 13.04 -11.23 -7.64
C VAL A 146 13.85 -10.79 -6.43
N LYS A 147 13.24 -10.72 -5.24
CA LYS A 147 13.98 -10.35 -4.00
C LYS A 147 15.01 -11.39 -3.58
N GLU A 148 14.82 -12.62 -3.97
CA GLU A 148 15.82 -13.68 -3.79
C GLU A 148 17.00 -13.52 -4.76
N ALA A 149 16.72 -13.30 -6.03
CA ALA A 149 17.74 -13.05 -7.07
C ALA A 149 18.55 -11.76 -6.80
N ASP A 150 17.88 -10.71 -6.24
CA ASP A 150 18.52 -9.45 -5.81
C ASP A 150 19.43 -9.61 -4.56
N GLY A 151 19.57 -10.80 -3.98
CA GLY A 151 20.38 -11.04 -2.79
C GLY A 151 19.83 -10.41 -1.51
N ALA A 152 18.53 -10.12 -1.44
CA ALA A 152 17.91 -9.57 -0.24
C ALA A 152 18.08 -10.50 0.97
N SER A 153 18.29 -9.91 2.17
CA SER A 153 18.59 -10.69 3.37
C SER A 153 17.50 -11.73 3.68
N ILE A 154 17.89 -12.90 4.15
CA ILE A 154 16.99 -14.03 4.50
C ILE A 154 15.86 -13.54 5.40
N ARG A 155 16.15 -12.74 6.43
CA ARG A 155 15.16 -12.23 7.37
C ARG A 155 14.14 -11.29 6.72
N TYR A 156 14.58 -10.44 5.80
CA TYR A 156 13.67 -9.58 5.03
C TYR A 156 12.75 -10.43 4.15
N ARG A 157 13.30 -11.40 3.40
CA ARG A 157 12.53 -12.31 2.55
C ARG A 157 11.48 -13.12 3.35
N GLN A 158 11.87 -13.65 4.51
CA GLN A 158 10.94 -14.36 5.41
C GLN A 158 9.80 -13.47 5.89
N SER A 159 10.11 -12.24 6.32
CA SER A 159 9.10 -11.28 6.74
C SER A 159 8.17 -10.90 5.59
N LEU A 160 8.72 -10.58 4.41
CA LEU A 160 7.97 -10.23 3.22
C LEU A 160 7.05 -11.37 2.79
N ARG A 161 7.56 -12.61 2.74
CA ARG A 161 6.79 -13.83 2.44
C ARG A 161 5.64 -14.03 3.41
N SER A 162 5.89 -13.92 4.72
CA SER A 162 4.86 -14.06 5.74
C SER A 162 3.74 -13.03 5.59
N HIS A 163 4.11 -11.76 5.35
CA HIS A 163 3.15 -10.67 5.19
C HIS A 163 2.33 -10.81 3.91
N LEU A 164 2.99 -11.05 2.78
CA LEU A 164 2.34 -11.05 1.47
C LEU A 164 1.53 -12.32 1.21
N ARG A 165 1.91 -13.48 1.75
CA ARG A 165 1.05 -14.69 1.68
C ARG A 165 -0.25 -14.50 2.45
N ARG A 166 -0.22 -13.81 3.61
CA ARG A 166 -1.45 -13.43 4.33
C ARG A 166 -2.32 -12.47 3.52
N PHE A 167 -1.70 -11.54 2.79
CA PHE A 167 -2.40 -10.63 1.90
C PHE A 167 -3.03 -11.37 0.73
N ALA A 168 -2.29 -12.23 0.04
CA ALA A 168 -2.78 -13.05 -1.09
C ALA A 168 -3.91 -14.01 -0.68
N ALA A 169 -3.86 -14.54 0.54
CA ALA A 169 -4.94 -15.37 1.07
C ALA A 169 -6.25 -14.60 1.27
N ALA A 170 -6.16 -13.31 1.61
CA ALA A 170 -7.32 -12.43 1.77
C ALA A 170 -7.85 -11.88 0.43
N PHE A 171 -6.96 -11.63 -0.53
CA PHE A 171 -7.30 -11.03 -1.82
C PHE A 171 -7.05 -12.03 -2.97
N LYS A 172 -8.03 -12.91 -3.21
CA LYS A 172 -8.00 -13.91 -4.30
C LYS A 172 -8.42 -13.32 -5.65
N THR A 173 -8.05 -12.11 -5.93
CA THR A 173 -8.45 -11.31 -7.09
C THR A 173 -7.22 -10.77 -7.82
N ASN A 174 -7.45 -10.03 -8.90
CA ASN A 174 -6.40 -9.29 -9.61
C ASN A 174 -6.00 -8.04 -8.82
N ILE A 175 -4.74 -7.62 -8.98
CA ILE A 175 -4.17 -6.50 -8.20
C ILE A 175 -4.90 -5.18 -8.46
N GLY A 176 -5.37 -4.97 -9.69
CA GLY A 176 -6.09 -3.76 -10.10
C GLY A 176 -7.46 -3.57 -9.45
N SER A 177 -8.06 -4.66 -8.95
CA SER A 177 -9.36 -4.61 -8.25
C SER A 177 -9.25 -4.42 -6.74
N VAL A 178 -8.02 -4.36 -6.19
CA VAL A 178 -7.82 -4.18 -4.74
C VAL A 178 -7.78 -2.68 -4.41
N THR A 179 -8.74 -2.21 -3.65
CA THR A 179 -8.92 -0.79 -3.30
C THR A 179 -8.28 -0.42 -1.96
N ALA A 180 -7.94 0.86 -1.78
CA ALA A 180 -7.38 1.39 -0.53
C ALA A 180 -8.28 1.13 0.70
N PRO A 181 -9.62 1.31 0.63
CA PRO A 181 -10.50 0.93 1.75
C PRO A 181 -10.44 -0.56 2.10
N ALA A 182 -10.34 -1.45 1.10
CA ALA A 182 -10.23 -2.89 1.33
C ALA A 182 -8.91 -3.26 2.02
N ILE A 183 -7.79 -2.62 1.61
CA ILE A 183 -6.49 -2.79 2.25
C ILE A 183 -6.53 -2.30 3.71
N ASP A 184 -7.11 -1.12 3.99
CA ASP A 184 -7.21 -0.58 5.35
C ASP A 184 -8.07 -1.47 6.25
N ALA A 185 -9.21 -1.95 5.76
CA ALA A 185 -10.07 -2.90 6.47
C ALA A 185 -9.32 -4.20 6.81
N TRP A 186 -8.59 -4.76 5.84
CA TRP A 186 -7.77 -5.95 6.07
C TRP A 186 -6.67 -5.70 7.12
N LEU A 187 -5.95 -4.58 7.03
CA LEU A 187 -4.92 -4.24 8.02
C LEU A 187 -5.50 -4.15 9.43
N ARG A 188 -6.73 -3.66 9.59
CA ARG A 188 -7.43 -3.60 10.89
C ARG A 188 -7.85 -4.97 11.38
N SER A 189 -8.27 -5.87 10.50
CA SER A 189 -8.71 -7.23 10.84
C SER A 189 -7.57 -8.17 11.23
N THR A 190 -6.29 -7.82 10.96
CA THR A 190 -5.15 -8.71 11.22
C THR A 190 -4.85 -8.97 12.71
N GLY A 191 -5.49 -8.26 13.64
CA GLY A 191 -5.32 -8.43 15.10
C GLY A 191 -3.96 -7.97 15.64
N GLY A 192 -3.05 -7.51 14.80
CA GLY A 192 -1.72 -7.03 15.18
C GLY A 192 -1.72 -5.61 15.77
N GLY A 193 -0.75 -5.33 16.66
CA GLY A 193 -0.50 -3.96 17.14
C GLY A 193 -0.13 -2.99 16.00
N LEU A 194 -0.10 -1.68 16.32
CA LEU A 194 0.16 -0.61 15.33
C LEU A 194 1.45 -0.84 14.52
N ARG A 195 2.52 -1.32 15.18
CA ARG A 195 3.79 -1.65 14.53
C ARG A 195 3.66 -2.79 13.52
N THR A 196 2.92 -3.83 13.86
CA THR A 196 2.66 -4.97 12.95
C THR A 196 1.87 -4.49 11.73
N ARG A 197 0.81 -3.71 11.95
CA ARG A 197 0.01 -3.13 10.86
C ARG A 197 0.85 -2.23 9.96
N ARG A 198 1.74 -1.43 10.51
CA ARG A 198 2.69 -0.61 9.74
C ARG A 198 3.61 -1.47 8.87
N ASN A 199 4.16 -2.56 9.42
CA ASN A 199 5.04 -3.45 8.67
C ASN A 199 4.28 -4.18 7.55
N LEU A 200 3.07 -4.66 7.82
CA LEU A 200 2.18 -5.24 6.81
C LEU A 200 1.89 -4.25 5.69
N ARG A 201 1.49 -3.00 6.04
CA ARG A 201 1.26 -1.93 5.06
C ARG A 201 2.48 -1.70 4.17
N MET A 202 3.68 -1.62 4.73
CA MET A 202 4.91 -1.43 3.95
C MET A 202 5.16 -2.58 2.97
N SER A 203 4.88 -3.82 3.38
CA SER A 203 5.00 -4.97 2.48
C SER A 203 3.98 -4.92 1.34
N VAL A 204 2.75 -4.49 1.62
CA VAL A 204 1.70 -4.29 0.60
C VAL A 204 2.09 -3.18 -0.39
N ILE A 205 2.59 -2.04 0.11
CA ILE A 205 3.11 -0.96 -0.76
C ILE A 205 4.23 -1.49 -1.67
N THR A 206 5.15 -2.31 -1.13
CA THR A 206 6.22 -2.91 -1.93
C THR A 206 5.65 -3.78 -3.06
N LEU A 207 4.59 -4.54 -2.81
CA LEU A 207 3.91 -5.35 -3.83
C LEU A 207 3.23 -4.48 -4.90
N PHE A 208 2.52 -3.44 -4.49
CA PHE A 208 1.83 -2.53 -5.41
C PHE A 208 2.81 -1.75 -6.28
N HIS A 209 3.91 -1.26 -5.72
CA HIS A 209 4.97 -0.61 -6.49
C HIS A 209 5.62 -1.60 -7.48
N PHE A 210 5.89 -2.83 -7.06
CA PHE A 210 6.38 -3.87 -7.96
C PHE A 210 5.39 -4.14 -9.10
N ALA A 211 4.11 -4.28 -8.81
CA ALA A 211 3.06 -4.47 -9.81
C ALA A 211 3.00 -3.30 -10.81
N ARG A 212 3.06 -2.06 -10.33
CA ARG A 212 3.12 -0.85 -11.15
C ARG A 212 4.36 -0.84 -12.05
N ASP A 213 5.52 -1.11 -11.48
CA ASP A 213 6.80 -1.05 -12.19
C ASP A 213 6.92 -2.16 -13.26
N ARG A 214 6.14 -3.25 -13.10
CA ARG A 214 5.99 -4.36 -14.08
C ARG A 214 4.83 -4.15 -15.06
N GLY A 215 4.09 -3.04 -15.00
CA GLY A 215 2.98 -2.75 -15.91
C GLY A 215 1.67 -3.48 -15.56
N HIS A 216 1.52 -3.96 -14.33
CA HIS A 216 0.27 -4.57 -13.85
C HIS A 216 -0.64 -3.59 -13.11
N LEU A 217 -0.18 -2.36 -12.92
CA LEU A 217 -0.95 -1.23 -12.41
C LEU A 217 -0.62 0.04 -13.20
N PRO A 218 -1.52 1.02 -13.23
CA PRO A 218 -1.28 2.32 -13.84
C PRO A 218 -0.07 3.04 -13.21
N LYS A 219 0.61 3.89 -14.00
CA LYS A 219 1.68 4.75 -13.51
C LYS A 219 1.15 5.79 -12.51
N GLY A 220 1.95 6.13 -11.51
CA GLY A 220 1.63 7.09 -10.45
C GLY A 220 1.33 6.41 -9.11
N ASP A 221 0.57 7.10 -8.25
CA ASP A 221 0.21 6.60 -6.93
C ASP A 221 -0.71 5.39 -7.04
N THR A 222 -0.46 4.40 -6.20
CA THR A 222 -1.25 3.17 -6.13
C THR A 222 -2.29 3.24 -5.00
N GLU A 223 -3.28 2.34 -5.02
CA GLU A 223 -4.24 2.20 -3.93
C GLU A 223 -3.56 1.96 -2.56
N ALA A 224 -2.43 1.27 -2.54
CA ALA A 224 -1.67 1.04 -1.31
C ALA A 224 -1.02 2.31 -0.74
N ASP A 225 -0.65 3.27 -1.58
CA ASP A 225 -0.09 4.55 -1.15
C ASP A 225 -1.12 5.40 -0.43
N GLN A 226 -2.39 5.34 -0.84
CA GLN A 226 -3.51 6.08 -0.26
C GLN A 226 -3.88 5.60 1.16
N VAL A 227 -3.48 4.39 1.54
CA VAL A 227 -3.75 3.84 2.89
C VAL A 227 -2.96 4.64 3.93
N LYS A 228 -3.65 5.22 4.90
CA LYS A 228 -3.01 6.03 5.95
C LYS A 228 -2.07 5.20 6.81
N ARG A 229 -0.89 5.77 7.09
CA ARG A 229 0.07 5.15 8.00
C ARG A 229 -0.49 5.12 9.42
N PRO A 230 -0.50 3.96 10.11
CA PRO A 230 -0.84 3.90 11.53
C PRO A 230 0.11 4.79 12.35
N LYS A 231 -0.45 5.70 13.14
CA LYS A 231 0.34 6.56 14.03
C LYS A 231 0.66 5.78 15.29
N GLU A 232 1.93 5.41 15.47
CA GLU A 232 2.43 4.91 16.76
C GLU A 232 2.72 6.10 17.69
N ARG A 233 2.16 6.09 18.89
CA ARG A 233 2.69 6.91 19.96
C ARG A 233 3.99 6.25 20.43
N GLY A 234 5.08 7.00 20.50
CA GLY A 234 6.35 6.49 21.01
C GLY A 234 6.15 5.83 22.38
N GLY A 235 6.47 4.54 22.48
CA GLY A 235 6.50 3.85 23.77
C GLY A 235 7.71 4.27 24.57
N ARG A 236 7.64 4.18 25.90
CA ARG A 236 8.83 4.37 26.76
C ARG A 236 9.87 3.34 26.38
N ILE A 237 11.10 3.80 26.15
CA ILE A 237 12.24 2.92 25.90
C ILE A 237 12.66 2.30 27.23
N GLY A 238 12.63 0.96 27.29
CA GLY A 238 13.14 0.24 28.44
C GLY A 238 14.68 0.19 28.43
N PHE A 239 15.28 0.56 29.54
CA PHE A 239 16.73 0.46 29.77
C PHE A 239 16.98 -0.01 31.21
N PHE A 240 18.16 -0.55 31.48
CA PHE A 240 18.57 -0.94 32.81
C PHE A 240 19.15 0.24 33.60
N LYS A 241 18.77 0.34 34.86
CA LYS A 241 19.48 1.17 35.85
C LYS A 241 20.79 0.49 36.24
N PRO A 242 21.83 1.24 36.73
CA PRO A 242 23.12 0.68 37.12
C PRO A 242 23.03 -0.47 38.12
N ALA A 243 22.20 -0.34 39.13
CA ALA A 243 22.02 -1.39 40.17
C ALA A 243 21.46 -2.71 39.55
N ALA A 244 20.50 -2.61 38.62
CA ALA A 244 19.94 -3.77 37.96
C ALA A 244 20.97 -4.50 37.08
N LEU A 245 21.80 -3.76 36.33
CA LEU A 245 22.87 -4.37 35.53
C LEU A 245 23.95 -4.99 36.45
N ALA A 246 24.34 -4.30 37.53
CA ALA A 246 25.30 -4.84 38.48
C ALA A 246 24.84 -6.14 39.11
N GLN A 247 23.55 -6.23 39.50
CA GLN A 247 22.96 -7.44 40.05
C GLN A 247 22.93 -8.56 38.98
N LEU A 248 22.54 -8.26 37.75
CA LEU A 248 22.53 -9.24 36.65
C LEU A 248 23.93 -9.77 36.35
N LEU A 249 24.94 -8.90 36.25
CA LEU A 249 26.33 -9.27 35.98
C LEU A 249 26.97 -10.03 37.15
N SER A 250 26.61 -9.71 38.40
CA SER A 250 27.13 -10.41 39.57
C SER A 250 26.64 -11.87 39.66
N ALA A 251 25.51 -12.18 39.06
CA ALA A 251 24.95 -13.53 39.01
C ALA A 251 25.30 -14.28 37.71
N ALA A 252 25.74 -13.56 36.67
CA ALA A 252 26.08 -14.14 35.39
C ALA A 252 27.52 -14.65 35.33
N GLU A 253 27.73 -15.77 34.64
CA GLU A 253 29.07 -16.36 34.48
C GLU A 253 29.34 -16.66 32.99
N GLY A 254 30.63 -16.85 32.65
CA GLY A 254 31.07 -17.30 31.33
C GLY A 254 30.52 -16.49 30.17
N GLU A 255 29.97 -17.18 29.16
CA GLU A 255 29.48 -16.56 27.92
C GLU A 255 28.28 -15.63 28.15
N ILE A 256 27.45 -15.87 29.20
CA ILE A 256 26.33 -14.99 29.55
C ILE A 256 26.83 -13.65 30.06
N ALA A 257 27.78 -13.67 31.01
CA ALA A 257 28.40 -12.46 31.54
C ALA A 257 29.08 -11.65 30.43
N LEU A 258 29.84 -12.34 29.56
CA LEU A 258 30.52 -11.72 28.41
C LEU A 258 29.52 -11.05 27.45
N TYR A 259 28.39 -11.73 27.12
CA TYR A 259 27.37 -11.17 26.24
C TYR A 259 26.71 -9.91 26.85
N VAL A 260 26.36 -9.99 28.14
CA VAL A 260 25.72 -8.88 28.85
C VAL A 260 26.69 -7.68 28.93
N ALA A 261 27.97 -7.91 29.33
CA ALA A 261 28.97 -6.87 29.46
C ALA A 261 29.27 -6.18 28.12
N LEU A 262 29.53 -6.97 27.05
CA LEU A 262 29.75 -6.42 25.72
C LEU A 262 28.54 -5.61 25.26
N GLY A 263 27.34 -6.14 25.38
CA GLY A 263 26.12 -5.43 24.97
C GLY A 263 25.87 -4.14 25.75
N ALA A 264 26.08 -4.18 27.08
CA ALA A 264 25.83 -3.06 28.00
C ALA A 264 26.85 -1.94 27.88
N PHE A 265 28.12 -2.26 27.57
CA PHE A 265 29.21 -1.27 27.60
C PHE A 265 29.71 -0.87 26.21
N THR A 266 29.10 -1.41 25.11
CA THR A 266 29.43 -1.03 23.74
C THR A 266 28.25 -0.54 22.92
N GLY A 267 27.05 -0.89 23.31
CA GLY A 267 25.82 -0.60 22.51
C GLY A 267 25.80 -1.25 21.13
N ILE A 268 26.66 -2.21 20.82
CA ILE A 268 26.66 -2.99 19.59
C ILE A 268 25.34 -3.76 19.48
N ARG A 269 24.79 -3.89 18.26
CA ARG A 269 23.54 -4.62 18.06
C ARG A 269 23.72 -6.09 18.36
N SER A 270 22.72 -6.75 18.96
CA SER A 270 22.78 -8.17 19.31
C SER A 270 23.23 -9.08 18.16
N ALA A 271 22.74 -8.83 16.95
CA ALA A 271 23.15 -9.59 15.77
C ALA A 271 24.59 -9.30 15.31
N GLU A 272 25.13 -8.13 15.59
CA GLU A 272 26.53 -7.77 15.33
C GLU A 272 27.43 -8.38 16.38
N LEU A 273 27.04 -8.34 17.67
CA LEU A 273 27.77 -9.00 18.76
C LEU A 273 28.02 -10.48 18.48
N LEU A 274 26.96 -11.20 18.06
CA LEU A 274 27.05 -12.63 17.76
C LEU A 274 27.96 -12.97 16.57
N ARG A 275 28.34 -11.97 15.76
CA ARG A 275 29.26 -12.11 14.63
C ARG A 275 30.70 -11.65 14.91
N LEU A 276 30.95 -11.14 16.12
CA LEU A 276 32.31 -10.70 16.48
C LEU A 276 33.30 -11.87 16.58
N ASP A 277 34.48 -11.64 16.09
CA ASP A 277 35.66 -12.47 16.32
C ASP A 277 36.58 -11.79 17.30
N TRP A 278 37.41 -12.54 18.02
CA TRP A 278 38.39 -11.97 18.96
C TRP A 278 39.40 -11.04 18.25
N SER A 279 39.67 -11.26 16.97
CA SER A 279 40.48 -10.37 16.12
C SER A 279 39.86 -8.98 15.91
N ASP A 280 38.53 -8.84 16.09
CA ASP A 280 37.87 -7.53 16.02
C ASP A 280 38.15 -6.68 17.31
N ILE A 281 38.59 -7.30 18.38
CA ILE A 281 38.84 -6.66 19.68
C ILE A 281 40.31 -6.33 19.84
N ASN A 282 40.63 -5.05 19.66
CA ASN A 282 42.00 -4.57 19.82
C ASN A 282 42.23 -4.08 21.28
N PHE A 283 42.84 -4.92 22.07
CA PHE A 283 43.15 -4.62 23.49
C PHE A 283 44.18 -3.51 23.67
N ASP A 284 45.10 -3.37 22.76
CA ASP A 284 46.19 -2.38 22.88
C ASP A 284 45.70 -0.99 22.48
N ARG A 285 44.89 -0.90 21.39
CA ARG A 285 44.30 0.36 20.96
C ARG A 285 42.93 0.64 21.61
N GLN A 286 42.47 -0.22 22.50
CA GLN A 286 41.25 -0.03 23.30
C GLN A 286 39.97 0.22 22.45
N HIS A 287 39.80 -0.54 21.36
CA HIS A 287 38.57 -0.45 20.55
C HIS A 287 38.12 -1.81 19.97
N ILE A 288 36.84 -1.90 19.66
CA ILE A 288 36.24 -3.00 18.93
C ILE A 288 35.90 -2.51 17.53
N THR A 289 36.37 -3.21 16.51
CA THR A 289 36.02 -2.92 15.11
C THR A 289 34.77 -3.70 14.72
N VAL A 290 33.68 -3.00 14.36
CA VAL A 290 32.54 -3.63 13.74
C VAL A 290 32.68 -3.43 12.23
N GLY A 291 33.09 -4.48 11.51
CA GLY A 291 33.31 -4.45 10.07
C GLY A 291 32.01 -4.21 9.27
N ALA A 292 32.15 -3.77 8.02
CA ALA A 292 31.01 -3.52 7.13
C ALA A 292 30.19 -4.81 6.84
N ASP A 293 30.85 -5.95 6.76
CA ASP A 293 30.29 -7.29 6.59
C ASP A 293 29.42 -7.74 7.78
N LYS A 294 29.76 -7.26 8.97
CA LYS A 294 29.07 -7.57 10.23
C LYS A 294 28.01 -6.53 10.58
N ALA A 295 28.13 -5.30 10.06
CA ALA A 295 27.25 -4.19 10.37
C ALA A 295 25.91 -4.28 9.62
N LYS A 296 24.82 -3.92 10.29
CA LYS A 296 23.48 -3.87 9.67
C LYS A 296 23.40 -2.88 8.51
N THR A 297 24.15 -1.79 8.57
CA THR A 297 24.17 -0.70 7.58
C THR A 297 25.36 -0.76 6.63
N ALA A 298 26.10 -1.87 6.63
CA ALA A 298 27.33 -2.06 5.84
C ALA A 298 28.36 -0.92 6.01
N THR A 299 28.42 -0.29 7.18
CA THR A 299 29.36 0.78 7.50
C THR A 299 30.27 0.36 8.65
N ARG A 300 31.58 0.35 8.40
CA ARG A 300 32.60 0.07 9.43
C ARG A 300 32.58 1.16 10.50
N ARG A 301 32.74 0.76 11.77
CA ARG A 301 32.88 1.67 12.88
C ARG A 301 33.79 1.10 13.97
N LEU A 302 34.36 2.01 14.76
CA LEU A 302 35.16 1.70 15.94
C LEU A 302 34.32 2.01 17.18
N VAL A 303 34.28 1.08 18.12
CA VAL A 303 33.57 1.21 19.40
C VAL A 303 34.61 1.19 20.52
N PRO A 304 34.71 2.22 21.36
CA PRO A 304 35.73 2.30 22.41
C PRO A 304 35.52 1.23 23.50
N ILE A 305 36.60 0.68 24.03
CA ILE A 305 36.59 -0.21 25.19
C ILE A 305 36.76 0.66 26.44
N ALA A 306 35.65 0.87 27.16
CA ALA A 306 35.70 1.58 28.43
C ALA A 306 36.51 0.80 29.48
N PRO A 307 37.09 1.49 30.51
CA PRO A 307 37.91 0.83 31.53
C PRO A 307 37.28 -0.37 32.21
N ASN A 308 36.02 -0.27 32.59
CA ASN A 308 35.26 -1.39 33.18
C ASN A 308 35.08 -2.55 32.18
N LEU A 309 34.84 -2.27 30.91
CA LEU A 309 34.72 -3.34 29.89
C LEU A 309 36.06 -4.05 29.67
N ARG A 310 37.19 -3.32 29.74
CA ARG A 310 38.52 -3.93 29.70
C ARG A 310 38.68 -4.97 30.79
N ASP A 311 38.20 -4.68 32.01
CA ASP A 311 38.27 -5.62 33.14
C ASP A 311 37.42 -6.89 32.89
N TRP A 312 36.23 -6.73 32.28
CA TRP A 312 35.37 -7.85 31.85
C TRP A 312 35.98 -8.69 30.74
N LEU A 313 36.81 -8.10 29.88
CA LEU A 313 37.47 -8.78 28.75
C LEU A 313 38.82 -9.36 29.12
N ALA A 314 39.43 -8.94 30.23
CA ALA A 314 40.76 -9.38 30.64
C ALA A 314 40.97 -10.89 30.64
N PRO A 315 40.03 -11.73 31.14
CA PRO A 315 40.16 -13.19 31.14
C PRO A 315 40.28 -13.82 29.75
N TYR A 316 39.87 -13.08 28.70
CA TYR A 316 39.81 -13.57 27.33
C TYR A 316 40.95 -13.03 26.45
N ARG A 317 41.89 -12.28 27.01
CA ARG A 317 43.05 -11.78 26.27
C ARG A 317 43.86 -12.95 25.71
N GLY A 318 44.17 -12.90 24.41
CA GLY A 318 44.81 -13.99 23.70
C GLY A 318 43.90 -15.06 23.11
N SER A 319 42.58 -14.93 23.29
CA SER A 319 41.60 -15.81 22.66
C SER A 319 41.54 -15.57 21.14
N SER A 320 41.15 -16.60 20.39
CA SER A 320 41.01 -16.57 18.91
C SER A 320 39.67 -17.13 18.48
N GLY A 321 39.32 -16.85 17.22
CA GLY A 321 38.06 -17.29 16.63
C GLY A 321 36.84 -16.47 17.11
N ARG A 322 35.67 -17.07 17.07
CA ARG A 322 34.39 -16.43 17.44
C ARG A 322 34.36 -16.05 18.93
N VAL A 323 33.90 -14.81 19.25
CA VAL A 323 33.68 -14.37 20.64
C VAL A 323 32.61 -15.23 21.31
N PHE A 324 31.53 -15.55 20.55
CA PHE A 324 30.43 -16.41 21.02
C PHE A 324 30.42 -17.72 20.23
N ARG A 325 30.56 -18.84 20.94
CA ARG A 325 30.53 -20.19 20.32
C ARG A 325 29.16 -20.58 19.77
N SER A 326 28.11 -19.94 20.25
CA SER A 326 26.73 -20.26 19.89
C SER A 326 25.94 -19.00 19.50
N GLU A 327 25.23 -19.06 18.39
CA GLU A 327 24.25 -18.03 18.01
C GLU A 327 23.12 -17.87 19.05
N LYS A 328 22.94 -18.85 19.94
CA LYS A 328 21.95 -18.81 21.02
C LYS A 328 22.44 -18.03 22.27
N ALA A 329 23.65 -17.45 22.29
CA ALA A 329 24.17 -16.70 23.43
C ALA A 329 23.21 -15.59 23.88
N ALA A 330 22.66 -14.82 22.92
CA ALA A 330 21.64 -13.82 23.20
C ALA A 330 20.39 -14.40 23.85
N ALA A 331 19.86 -15.51 23.33
CA ALA A 331 18.66 -16.15 23.88
C ALA A 331 18.91 -16.70 25.29
N ARG A 332 20.11 -17.27 25.55
CA ARG A 332 20.52 -17.73 26.89
C ARG A 332 20.61 -16.58 27.89
N ALA A 333 21.22 -15.46 27.51
CA ALA A 333 21.28 -14.27 28.37
C ALA A 333 19.88 -13.72 28.69
N ILE A 334 18.98 -13.68 27.71
CA ILE A 334 17.57 -13.28 27.92
C ILE A 334 16.86 -14.23 28.87
N ALA A 335 16.98 -15.53 28.66
CA ALA A 335 16.35 -16.54 29.53
C ALA A 335 16.87 -16.47 30.96
N PHE A 336 18.19 -16.29 31.12
CA PHE A 336 18.85 -16.13 32.40
C PHE A 336 18.35 -14.88 33.16
N ALA A 337 18.32 -13.73 32.50
CA ALA A 337 17.80 -12.51 33.09
C ALA A 337 16.34 -12.62 33.51
N LYS A 338 15.49 -13.25 32.69
CA LYS A 338 14.08 -13.50 33.02
C LYS A 338 13.92 -14.43 34.22
N LYS A 339 14.78 -15.47 34.37
CA LYS A 339 14.80 -16.37 35.54
C LYS A 339 15.10 -15.60 36.83
N LEU A 340 15.91 -14.55 36.75
CA LEU A 340 16.21 -13.65 37.86
C LEU A 340 15.18 -12.54 38.08
N GLY A 341 14.05 -12.55 37.35
CA GLY A 341 12.98 -11.56 37.48
C GLY A 341 13.19 -10.26 36.69
N PHE A 342 14.24 -10.16 35.86
CA PHE A 342 14.48 -8.95 35.06
C PHE A 342 13.60 -8.93 33.81
N ALA A 343 12.91 -7.80 33.59
CA ALA A 343 12.30 -7.53 32.29
C ALA A 343 13.39 -7.33 31.24
N TRP A 344 13.23 -7.93 30.05
CA TRP A 344 14.17 -7.80 28.95
C TRP A 344 13.48 -7.22 27.71
N PRO A 345 13.32 -5.87 27.65
CA PRO A 345 12.79 -5.21 26.45
C PRO A 345 13.71 -5.42 25.23
N ASN A 346 13.17 -5.25 24.03
CA ASN A 346 13.96 -5.35 22.82
C ASN A 346 15.11 -4.34 22.83
N ASN A 347 16.34 -4.81 22.52
CA ASN A 347 17.57 -4.02 22.50
C ASN A 347 17.92 -3.34 23.84
N VAL A 348 17.47 -3.85 24.98
CA VAL A 348 17.64 -3.21 26.29
C VAL A 348 19.09 -2.84 26.59
N LEU A 349 20.07 -3.72 26.33
CA LEU A 349 21.50 -3.43 26.55
C LEU A 349 21.96 -2.25 25.70
N ARG A 350 21.59 -2.21 24.44
CA ARG A 350 21.93 -1.11 23.53
C ARG A 350 21.22 0.19 23.93
N HIS A 351 19.98 0.11 24.37
CA HIS A 351 19.26 1.27 24.91
C HIS A 351 19.91 1.80 26.19
N SER A 352 20.31 0.91 27.08
CA SER A 352 21.03 1.30 28.30
C SER A 352 22.36 1.97 27.99
N TYR A 353 23.17 1.42 27.08
CA TYR A 353 24.39 2.06 26.63
C TYR A 353 24.14 3.49 26.10
N ALA A 354 23.17 3.62 25.18
CA ALA A 354 22.82 4.91 24.58
C ALA A 354 22.48 5.95 25.68
N THR A 355 21.60 5.56 26.60
CA THR A 355 21.14 6.40 27.70
C THR A 355 22.31 6.87 28.58
N HIS A 356 23.11 5.93 29.14
CA HIS A 356 24.18 6.27 30.06
C HIS A 356 25.40 6.88 29.35
N ARG A 357 25.70 6.48 28.10
CA ARG A 357 26.80 7.06 27.34
C ARG A 357 26.52 8.50 26.95
N LEU A 358 25.27 8.79 26.54
CA LEU A 358 24.85 10.16 26.23
C LEU A 358 24.87 11.04 27.47
N ALA A 359 24.40 10.56 28.62
CA ALA A 359 24.46 11.29 29.88
C ALA A 359 25.89 11.57 30.33
N LEU A 360 26.85 10.62 30.09
CA LEU A 360 28.26 10.78 30.45
C LEU A 360 29.03 11.76 29.57
N THR A 361 28.71 11.77 28.25
CA THR A 361 29.51 12.50 27.25
C THR A 361 28.88 13.80 26.80
N ALA A 362 27.58 13.96 26.94
CA ALA A 362 26.75 15.04 26.36
C ALA A 362 26.94 15.23 24.83
N ASP A 363 27.54 14.26 24.15
CA ASP A 363 27.90 14.30 22.72
C ASP A 363 27.16 13.23 21.93
N ALA A 364 26.01 13.62 21.38
CA ALA A 364 25.19 12.71 20.59
C ALA A 364 25.83 12.30 19.25
N ALA A 365 26.69 13.14 18.67
CA ALA A 365 27.36 12.82 17.41
C ALA A 365 28.38 11.70 17.62
N ARG A 366 29.19 11.80 18.68
CA ARG A 366 30.12 10.76 19.08
C ARG A 366 29.44 9.44 19.40
N VAL A 367 28.41 9.47 20.25
CA VAL A 367 27.64 8.25 20.60
C VAL A 367 26.96 7.63 19.40
N ALA A 368 26.46 8.45 18.44
CA ALA A 368 25.89 7.98 17.20
C ALA A 368 26.90 7.21 16.33
N LEU A 369 28.13 7.71 16.23
CA LEU A 369 29.24 7.03 15.53
C LEU A 369 29.58 5.69 16.19
N GLU A 370 29.76 5.69 17.53
CA GLU A 370 30.04 4.47 18.31
C GLU A 370 28.95 3.40 18.09
N MET A 371 27.68 3.80 18.08
CA MET A 371 26.55 2.90 17.94
C MET A 371 26.17 2.55 16.49
N GLY A 372 26.63 3.28 15.49
CA GLY A 372 26.15 3.16 14.12
C GLY A 372 24.66 3.50 13.98
N THR A 373 24.28 4.71 14.42
CA THR A 373 22.93 5.29 14.35
C THR A 373 23.03 6.78 13.99
N SER A 374 21.92 7.50 13.88
CA SER A 374 21.94 8.94 13.66
C SER A 374 21.84 9.73 14.98
N PRO A 375 22.43 10.93 15.08
CA PRO A 375 22.25 11.82 16.23
C PRO A 375 20.77 12.14 16.51
N ALA A 376 19.97 12.36 15.47
CA ALA A 376 18.54 12.61 15.60
C ALA A 376 17.80 11.47 16.32
N MET A 377 18.18 10.21 16.06
CA MET A 377 17.62 9.04 16.75
C MET A 377 18.02 9.01 18.23
N LEU A 378 19.21 9.46 18.58
CA LEU A 378 19.65 9.54 19.98
C LEU A 378 18.88 10.65 20.70
N PHE A 379 18.78 11.83 20.15
CA PHE A 379 18.05 12.93 20.76
C PHE A 379 16.57 12.62 20.96
N SER A 380 15.92 12.02 19.98
CA SER A 380 14.48 11.71 20.05
C SER A 380 14.14 10.63 21.08
N ASN A 381 15.09 9.74 21.39
CA ASN A 381 14.80 8.54 22.15
C ASN A 381 15.48 8.45 23.52
N TYR A 382 16.61 9.15 23.76
CA TYR A 382 17.44 8.91 24.93
C TYR A 382 17.78 10.18 25.74
N ARG A 383 17.35 11.35 25.28
CA ARG A 383 17.58 12.59 25.98
C ARG A 383 16.93 12.55 27.37
N GLU A 384 17.67 12.95 28.40
CA GLU A 384 17.16 13.10 29.77
C GLU A 384 16.63 11.82 30.45
N LEU A 385 17.01 10.63 29.97
CA LEU A 385 16.60 9.36 30.61
C LEU A 385 17.48 8.94 31.80
N ALA A 386 18.70 9.43 31.89
CA ALA A 386 19.64 9.23 33.02
C ALA A 386 20.45 10.49 33.27
N ASP A 387 20.89 10.67 34.50
CA ASP A 387 21.82 11.74 34.89
C ASP A 387 23.28 11.28 34.81
N GLU A 388 24.22 12.23 35.03
CA GLU A 388 25.64 11.97 34.99
C GLU A 388 26.09 11.03 36.12
N HIS A 389 25.47 11.10 37.30
CA HIS A 389 25.79 10.22 38.43
C HIS A 389 25.41 8.77 38.09
N GLU A 390 24.22 8.50 37.55
CA GLU A 390 23.83 7.17 37.05
C GLU A 390 24.78 6.69 35.96
N ALA A 391 25.20 7.56 35.05
CA ALA A 391 26.12 7.22 33.97
C ALA A 391 27.51 6.83 34.50
N LYS A 392 28.06 7.56 35.49
CA LYS A 392 29.30 7.21 36.16
C LYS A 392 29.18 5.86 36.88
N ALA A 393 28.10 5.63 37.61
CA ALA A 393 27.81 4.35 38.27
C ALA A 393 27.72 3.17 37.26
N TRP A 394 27.13 3.41 36.07
CA TRP A 394 27.05 2.41 35.00
C TRP A 394 28.42 1.97 34.49
N PHE A 395 29.30 2.91 34.20
CA PHE A 395 30.65 2.63 33.70
C PHE A 395 31.65 2.28 34.78
N ALA A 396 31.26 2.27 36.07
CA ALA A 396 32.03 1.73 37.18
C ALA A 396 31.78 0.25 37.49
N ILE A 397 30.79 -0.39 36.82
CA ILE A 397 30.45 -1.79 37.03
C ILE A 397 31.56 -2.69 36.46
N SER A 398 32.38 -3.26 37.33
CA SER A 398 33.49 -4.15 37.00
C SER A 398 33.29 -5.54 37.58
N PRO A 399 33.95 -6.60 37.06
CA PRO A 399 33.88 -7.93 37.64
C PRO A 399 34.38 -7.92 39.10
N ARG A 400 33.75 -8.74 39.94
CA ARG A 400 34.26 -8.92 41.33
C ARG A 400 35.67 -9.49 41.27
N ARG A 401 36.64 -8.77 41.81
CA ARG A 401 37.97 -9.32 41.98
C ARG A 401 37.86 -10.55 42.93
N PRO A 402 38.50 -11.68 42.61
CA PRO A 402 38.59 -12.77 43.58
C PRO A 402 39.25 -12.23 44.86
N ARG A 403 38.65 -12.56 46.00
CA ARG A 403 39.09 -12.03 47.32
C ARG A 403 40.55 -12.37 47.72
N ASN A 404 41.25 -13.20 46.93
CA ASN A 404 42.57 -13.77 47.29
C ASN A 404 43.70 -13.37 46.34
N VAL A 405 43.62 -12.27 45.63
CA VAL A 405 44.80 -11.74 44.90
C VAL A 405 45.49 -10.71 45.79
N VAL A 406 46.43 -11.17 46.63
CA VAL A 406 47.44 -10.32 47.28
C VAL A 406 48.32 -9.76 46.17
N ALA A 407 48.30 -8.43 45.96
CA ALA A 407 49.25 -7.78 45.07
C ALA A 407 50.66 -7.98 45.65
N LEU A 408 51.45 -8.85 45.04
CA LEU A 408 52.86 -8.87 45.26
C LEU A 408 53.43 -7.50 44.84
N ARG A 409 53.82 -6.64 45.83
CA ARG A 409 54.64 -5.47 45.59
C ARG A 409 55.93 -6.01 45.06
N ALA A 410 56.34 -5.69 43.85
CA ALA A 410 57.70 -5.82 43.39
C ALA A 410 58.49 -4.87 44.20
N GLY A 411 59.46 -5.39 44.97
CA GLY A 411 60.49 -4.67 45.64
C GLY A 411 61.52 -4.08 44.66
#